data_2c4a2ca9737f8dc889e388a4fc6ced34
#
_entry.id   2c4a2ca9737f8dc889e388a4fc6ced34
#
_cell.length_a   1.000
_cell.length_b   1.000
_cell.length_c   1.000
_cell.angle_alpha   90.00
_cell.angle_beta   90.00
_cell.angle_gamma   90.00
#
_symmetry.space_group_name_H-M   'P 1'
#
loop_
_entity.id
_entity.type
_entity.pdbx_description
1 polymer ?
#
loop_
_entity_poly.entity_id
_entity_poly.type
_entity_poly.pdbx_seq_one_letter_code
_entity_poly.pdbx_strand_id
1 'polypeptide(L)'
;MAYFEWADDMVIDGGPIDKDHRQLVDLVNQLHTATSQGCGHDMVDKILEELIAYTVDHLQREEQLMASVQFPNLAQHKVGHDKFMVKIRELKQKYDAGSITVASQLSTVLRDWLSLHIRRSDKEIKTFLTKRNLKKKP
;
A
#
# COMPACT_ATOMS: atom_id res chain seq x y z
N MET A 1 -17.75 -11.10 4.23
CA MET A 1 -17.17 -9.78 3.91
C MET A 1 -15.67 -9.80 4.15
N ALA A 2 -14.91 -9.23 3.24
CA ALA A 2 -13.47 -9.13 3.42
C ALA A 2 -13.15 -8.07 4.47
N TYR A 3 -12.06 -8.29 5.21
CA TYR A 3 -11.55 -7.33 6.19
C TYR A 3 -11.22 -5.97 5.54
N PHE A 4 -10.66 -6.02 4.33
CA PHE A 4 -10.36 -4.82 3.54
C PHE A 4 -10.96 -5.03 2.14
N GLU A 5 -11.91 -4.19 1.74
CA GLU A 5 -12.62 -4.33 0.47
C GLU A 5 -12.17 -3.26 -0.53
N TRP A 6 -11.99 -3.67 -1.78
CA TRP A 6 -11.78 -2.75 -2.90
C TRP A 6 -13.06 -1.95 -3.14
N ALA A 7 -12.90 -0.65 -3.36
CA ALA A 7 -14.02 0.25 -3.64
C ALA A 7 -13.72 1.09 -4.89
N ASP A 8 -14.77 1.58 -5.55
CA ASP A 8 -14.64 2.35 -6.80
C ASP A 8 -13.85 3.65 -6.62
N ASP A 9 -13.91 4.25 -5.42
CA ASP A 9 -13.15 5.47 -5.12
C ASP A 9 -11.63 5.22 -4.97
N MET A 10 -11.21 3.98 -5.04
CA MET A 10 -9.79 3.59 -4.99
C MET A 10 -9.15 3.47 -6.38
N VAL A 11 -9.92 3.59 -7.45
CA VAL A 11 -9.40 3.51 -8.82
C VAL A 11 -8.54 4.74 -9.13
N ILE A 12 -7.31 4.51 -9.63
CA ILE A 12 -6.36 5.57 -9.96
C ILE A 12 -6.12 5.62 -11.46
N ASP A 13 -5.55 4.57 -12.07
CA ASP A 13 -5.15 4.58 -13.48
C ASP A 13 -5.88 3.56 -14.35
N GLY A 14 -6.68 2.69 -13.74
CA GLY A 14 -7.31 1.56 -14.47
C GLY A 14 -6.29 0.56 -15.00
N GLY A 15 -5.06 0.55 -14.49
CA GLY A 15 -3.96 -0.27 -14.99
C GLY A 15 -3.00 -0.72 -13.88
N PRO A 16 -1.66 -0.54 -14.09
CA PRO A 16 -0.65 -1.11 -13.18
C PRO A 16 -0.75 -0.66 -11.73
N ILE A 17 -1.08 0.61 -11.47
CA ILE A 17 -1.22 1.10 -10.08
C ILE A 17 -2.40 0.40 -9.39
N ASP A 18 -3.53 0.32 -10.07
CA ASP A 18 -4.71 -0.35 -9.50
C ASP A 18 -4.44 -1.84 -9.28
N LYS A 19 -3.73 -2.48 -10.19
CA LYS A 19 -3.33 -3.88 -10.04
C LYS A 19 -2.49 -4.07 -8.79
N ASP A 20 -1.51 -3.21 -8.56
CA ASP A 20 -0.66 -3.23 -7.37
C ASP A 20 -1.49 -3.02 -6.09
N HIS A 21 -2.40 -2.05 -6.11
CA HIS A 21 -3.25 -1.75 -4.95
C HIS A 21 -4.17 -2.93 -4.61
N ARG A 22 -4.75 -3.58 -5.61
CA ARG A 22 -5.60 -4.76 -5.39
C ARG A 22 -4.80 -5.91 -4.79
N GLN A 23 -3.56 -6.12 -5.25
CA GLN A 23 -2.69 -7.14 -4.69
C GLN A 23 -2.34 -6.84 -3.24
N LEU A 24 -2.07 -5.57 -2.91
CA LEU A 24 -1.79 -5.16 -1.53
C LEU A 24 -3.02 -5.35 -0.63
N VAL A 25 -4.20 -5.03 -1.13
CA VAL A 25 -5.46 -5.29 -0.40
C VAL A 25 -5.61 -6.78 -0.10
N ASP A 26 -5.34 -7.63 -1.09
CA ASP A 26 -5.40 -9.08 -0.92
C ASP A 26 -4.41 -9.58 0.13
N LEU A 27 -3.17 -9.09 0.10
CA LEU A 27 -2.15 -9.47 1.08
C LEU A 27 -2.49 -9.02 2.51
N VAL A 28 -3.07 -7.82 2.66
CA VAL A 28 -3.56 -7.36 3.97
C VAL A 28 -4.65 -8.30 4.48
N ASN A 29 -5.56 -8.72 3.61
CA ASN A 29 -6.61 -9.67 3.97
C ASN A 29 -6.03 -11.03 4.37
N GLN A 30 -5.03 -11.52 3.65
CA GLN A 30 -4.35 -12.77 4.00
C GLN A 30 -3.68 -12.68 5.37
N LEU A 31 -3.01 -11.57 5.65
CA LEU A 31 -2.36 -11.34 6.95
C LEU A 31 -3.39 -11.32 8.08
N HIS A 32 -4.48 -10.60 7.90
CA HIS A 32 -5.56 -10.54 8.89
C HIS A 32 -6.16 -11.92 9.16
N THR A 33 -6.44 -12.68 8.11
CA THR A 33 -7.00 -14.03 8.22
C THR A 33 -6.04 -14.95 8.99
N ALA A 34 -4.75 -14.94 8.64
CA ALA A 34 -3.75 -15.76 9.28
C ALA A 34 -3.63 -15.47 10.79
N THR A 35 -3.62 -14.18 11.15
CA THR A 35 -3.55 -13.79 12.56
C THR A 35 -4.83 -14.12 13.32
N SER A 36 -6.00 -13.93 12.69
CA SER A 36 -7.31 -14.22 13.30
C SER A 36 -7.53 -15.70 13.52
N GLN A 37 -7.00 -16.56 12.63
CA GLN A 37 -7.13 -18.01 12.75
C GLN A 37 -6.06 -18.64 13.63
N GLY A 38 -5.18 -17.85 14.22
CA GLY A 38 -4.13 -18.37 15.08
C GLY A 38 -3.07 -19.16 14.35
N CYS A 39 -2.81 -18.83 13.08
CA CYS A 39 -1.74 -19.46 12.30
C CYS A 39 -0.37 -19.23 12.97
N GLY A 40 0.53 -20.20 12.82
CA GLY A 40 1.85 -20.14 13.44
C GLY A 40 2.70 -18.97 12.92
N HIS A 41 3.73 -18.65 13.70
CA HIS A 41 4.65 -17.53 13.40
C HIS A 41 5.24 -17.63 11.99
N ASP A 42 5.63 -18.83 11.54
CA ASP A 42 6.28 -19.00 10.24
C ASP A 42 5.35 -18.60 9.08
N MET A 43 4.06 -18.96 9.16
CA MET A 43 3.10 -18.61 8.15
C MET A 43 2.82 -17.11 8.13
N VAL A 44 2.62 -16.51 9.29
CA VAL A 44 2.38 -15.06 9.42
C VAL A 44 3.59 -14.29 8.93
N ASP A 45 4.79 -14.71 9.30
CA ASP A 45 6.03 -14.06 8.87
C ASP A 45 6.21 -14.12 7.37
N LYS A 46 5.89 -15.26 6.75
CA LYS A 46 5.96 -15.41 5.29
C LYS A 46 5.05 -14.43 4.57
N ILE A 47 3.80 -14.31 5.03
CA ILE A 47 2.84 -13.38 4.43
C ILE A 47 3.30 -11.94 4.65
N LEU A 48 3.80 -11.63 5.84
CA LEU A 48 4.29 -10.30 6.16
C LEU A 48 5.49 -9.90 5.31
N GLU A 49 6.45 -10.79 5.12
CA GLU A 49 7.61 -10.52 4.26
C GLU A 49 7.21 -10.30 2.81
N GLU A 50 6.27 -11.11 2.30
CA GLU A 50 5.73 -10.95 0.95
C GLU A 50 5.03 -9.60 0.80
N LEU A 51 4.24 -9.21 1.81
CA LEU A 51 3.55 -7.92 1.82
C LEU A 51 4.54 -6.76 1.80
N ILE A 52 5.59 -6.81 2.62
CA ILE A 52 6.61 -5.75 2.69
C ILE A 52 7.35 -5.64 1.35
N ALA A 53 7.77 -6.76 0.79
CA ALA A 53 8.49 -6.78 -0.50
C ALA A 53 7.62 -6.20 -1.62
N TYR A 54 6.35 -6.59 -1.67
CA TYR A 54 5.43 -6.09 -2.68
C TYR A 54 5.17 -4.58 -2.49
N THR A 55 5.09 -4.13 -1.24
CA THR A 55 4.92 -2.71 -0.94
C THR A 55 6.11 -1.89 -1.45
N VAL A 56 7.34 -2.34 -1.18
CA VAL A 56 8.55 -1.66 -1.68
C VAL A 56 8.51 -1.53 -3.21
N ASP A 57 8.22 -2.62 -3.90
CA ASP A 57 8.17 -2.62 -5.36
C ASP A 57 7.08 -1.69 -5.89
N HIS A 58 5.90 -1.71 -5.25
CA HIS A 58 4.79 -0.85 -5.63
C HIS A 58 5.14 0.64 -5.46
N LEU A 59 5.72 1.01 -4.32
CA LEU A 59 6.10 2.40 -4.06
C LEU A 59 7.12 2.88 -5.08
N GLN A 60 8.08 2.04 -5.47
CA GLN A 60 9.05 2.38 -6.51
C GLN A 60 8.39 2.58 -7.88
N ARG A 61 7.49 1.68 -8.27
CA ARG A 61 6.76 1.80 -9.54
C ARG A 61 5.94 3.08 -9.60
N GLU A 62 5.29 3.43 -8.49
CA GLU A 62 4.49 4.64 -8.39
C GLU A 62 5.36 5.89 -8.49
N GLU A 63 6.52 5.90 -7.82
CA GLU A 63 7.47 7.01 -7.91
C GLU A 63 8.04 7.15 -9.31
N GLN A 64 8.31 6.05 -9.99
CA GLN A 64 8.78 6.07 -11.39
C GLN A 64 7.71 6.64 -12.32
N LEU A 65 6.46 6.27 -12.11
CA LEU A 65 5.36 6.85 -12.89
C LEU A 65 5.26 8.35 -12.68
N MET A 66 5.28 8.80 -11.42
CA MET A 66 5.21 10.22 -11.09
C MET A 66 6.36 11.00 -11.71
N ALA A 67 7.56 10.45 -11.66
CA ALA A 67 8.72 11.07 -12.29
C ALA A 67 8.56 11.17 -13.82
N SER A 68 8.06 10.11 -14.44
CA SER A 68 7.88 10.05 -15.90
C SER A 68 6.89 11.07 -16.42
N VAL A 69 5.90 11.45 -15.60
CA VAL A 69 4.87 12.44 -15.98
C VAL A 69 5.13 13.82 -15.36
N GLN A 70 6.26 13.99 -14.68
CA GLN A 70 6.66 15.25 -14.05
C GLN A 70 5.63 15.72 -13.01
N PHE A 71 5.17 14.79 -12.17
CA PHE A 71 4.19 15.06 -11.12
C PHE A 71 4.73 16.08 -10.12
N PRO A 72 4.04 17.22 -9.91
CA PRO A 72 4.62 18.33 -9.13
C PRO A 72 4.83 18.03 -7.65
N ASN A 73 4.04 17.11 -7.05
CA ASN A 73 4.14 16.77 -5.64
C ASN A 73 4.94 15.49 -5.38
N LEU A 74 5.77 15.06 -6.33
CA LEU A 74 6.57 13.85 -6.19
C LEU A 74 7.40 13.83 -4.90
N ALA A 75 8.07 14.91 -4.57
CA ALA A 75 8.92 14.97 -3.38
C ALA A 75 8.14 14.73 -2.09
N GLN A 76 6.97 15.37 -1.96
CA GLN A 76 6.10 15.18 -0.78
C GLN A 76 5.52 13.77 -0.72
N HIS A 77 5.10 13.24 -1.87
CA HIS A 77 4.57 11.88 -1.96
C HIS A 77 5.61 10.86 -1.50
N LYS A 78 6.85 11.06 -1.94
CA LYS A 78 7.99 10.22 -1.58
C LYS A 78 8.30 10.26 -0.07
N VAL A 79 8.19 11.44 0.56
CA VAL A 79 8.34 11.57 2.01
C VAL A 79 7.31 10.71 2.75
N GLY A 80 6.05 10.71 2.28
CA GLY A 80 5.01 9.86 2.84
C GLY A 80 5.32 8.38 2.71
N HIS A 81 5.84 7.95 1.57
CA HIS A 81 6.29 6.58 1.35
C HIS A 81 7.40 6.18 2.31
N ASP A 82 8.41 7.03 2.48
CA ASP A 82 9.54 6.76 3.36
C ASP A 82 9.12 6.62 4.81
N LYS A 83 8.23 7.50 5.29
CA LYS A 83 7.69 7.44 6.65
C LYS A 83 6.92 6.13 6.89
N PHE A 84 6.14 5.71 5.91
CA PHE A 84 5.41 4.45 6.00
C PHE A 84 6.35 3.25 6.11
N MET A 85 7.40 3.23 5.29
CA MET A 85 8.38 2.14 5.32
C MET A 85 9.11 2.06 6.65
N VAL A 86 9.46 3.20 7.25
CA VAL A 86 10.07 3.24 8.59
C VAL A 86 9.12 2.60 9.61
N LYS A 87 7.85 2.97 9.58
CA LYS A 87 6.85 2.43 10.51
C LYS A 87 6.66 0.93 10.36
N ILE A 88 6.57 0.43 9.14
CA ILE A 88 6.43 -1.00 8.87
C ILE A 88 7.64 -1.78 9.42
N ARG A 89 8.85 -1.27 9.18
CA ARG A 89 10.07 -1.93 9.64
C ARG A 89 10.15 -1.98 11.15
N GLU A 90 9.75 -0.90 11.83
CA GLU A 90 9.68 -0.87 13.29
C GLU A 90 8.72 -1.93 13.83
N LEU A 91 7.55 -2.03 13.23
CA LEU A 91 6.54 -3.03 13.63
C LEU A 91 7.04 -4.46 13.36
N LYS A 92 7.73 -4.67 12.23
CA LYS A 92 8.31 -5.99 11.94
C LYS A 92 9.37 -6.37 12.95
N GLN A 93 10.23 -5.44 13.36
CA GLN A 93 11.25 -5.68 14.39
C GLN A 93 10.60 -6.12 15.72
N LYS A 94 9.53 -5.46 16.12
CA LYS A 94 8.78 -5.83 17.34
C LYS A 94 8.16 -7.22 17.20
N TYR A 95 7.63 -7.53 16.02
CA TYR A 95 7.06 -8.85 15.74
C TYR A 95 8.15 -9.92 15.83
N ASP A 96 9.30 -9.70 15.21
CA ASP A 96 10.44 -10.63 15.22
C ASP A 96 10.99 -10.82 16.63
N ALA A 97 10.88 -9.81 17.50
CA ALA A 97 11.27 -9.88 18.90
C ALA A 97 10.26 -10.65 19.80
N GLY A 98 9.17 -11.15 19.20
CA GLY A 98 8.22 -12.02 19.89
C GLY A 98 6.93 -11.37 20.35
N SER A 99 6.64 -10.14 19.93
CA SER A 99 5.40 -9.46 20.31
C SER A 99 4.22 -10.04 19.53
N ILE A 100 3.36 -10.80 20.18
CA ILE A 100 2.20 -11.45 19.57
C ILE A 100 1.15 -10.43 19.11
N THR A 101 0.98 -9.34 19.85
CA THR A 101 -0.04 -8.33 19.56
C THR A 101 0.29 -7.51 18.32
N VAL A 102 1.55 -7.44 17.93
CA VAL A 102 2.00 -6.64 16.77
C VAL A 102 1.45 -7.17 15.47
N ALA A 103 1.25 -8.48 15.33
CA ALA A 103 0.70 -9.05 14.08
C ALA A 103 -0.68 -8.48 13.76
N SER A 104 -1.58 -8.39 14.74
CA SER A 104 -2.90 -7.77 14.55
C SER A 104 -2.80 -6.27 14.29
N GLN A 105 -1.86 -5.59 14.95
CA GLN A 105 -1.61 -4.16 14.73
C GLN A 105 -1.11 -3.90 13.31
N LEU A 106 -0.27 -4.80 12.77
CA LEU A 106 0.25 -4.67 11.41
C LEU A 106 -0.86 -4.64 10.37
N SER A 107 -1.80 -5.58 10.44
CA SER A 107 -2.90 -5.61 9.46
C SER A 107 -3.75 -4.33 9.53
N THR A 108 -4.02 -3.82 10.73
CA THR A 108 -4.77 -2.58 10.91
C THR A 108 -4.01 -1.35 10.39
N VAL A 109 -2.73 -1.22 10.75
CA VAL A 109 -1.88 -0.10 10.28
C VAL A 109 -1.79 -0.11 8.75
N LEU A 110 -1.55 -1.27 8.16
CA LEU A 110 -1.44 -1.40 6.71
C LEU A 110 -2.76 -1.08 6.00
N ARG A 111 -3.88 -1.60 6.53
CA ARG A 111 -5.21 -1.30 5.99
C ARG A 111 -5.49 0.20 6.01
N ASP A 112 -5.30 0.81 7.16
CA ASP A 112 -5.63 2.22 7.35
C ASP A 112 -4.71 3.13 6.51
N TRP A 113 -3.41 2.85 6.51
CA TRP A 113 -2.47 3.62 5.70
C TRP A 113 -2.79 3.49 4.21
N LEU A 114 -2.95 2.26 3.74
CA LEU A 114 -3.19 1.99 2.32
C LEU A 114 -4.49 2.63 1.85
N SER A 115 -5.55 2.52 2.64
CA SER A 115 -6.84 3.13 2.32
C SER A 115 -6.74 4.66 2.20
N LEU A 116 -6.11 5.31 3.17
CA LEU A 116 -5.93 6.77 3.15
C LEU A 116 -4.99 7.21 2.03
N HIS A 117 -3.89 6.48 1.84
CA HIS A 117 -2.90 6.81 0.81
C HIS A 117 -3.52 6.74 -0.59
N ILE A 118 -4.25 5.67 -0.88
CA ILE A 118 -4.92 5.52 -2.18
C ILE A 118 -5.96 6.61 -2.39
N ARG A 119 -6.82 6.82 -1.40
CA ARG A 119 -7.96 7.75 -1.55
C ARG A 119 -7.56 9.21 -1.53
N ARG A 120 -6.42 9.55 -0.93
CA ARG A 120 -5.94 10.93 -0.85
C ARG A 120 -4.74 11.17 -1.73
N SER A 121 -3.59 10.59 -1.38
CA SER A 121 -2.33 10.88 -2.06
C SER A 121 -2.30 10.39 -3.50
N ASP A 122 -2.72 9.14 -3.73
CA ASP A 122 -2.74 8.57 -5.07
C ASP A 122 -3.85 9.18 -5.92
N LYS A 123 -4.92 9.65 -5.30
CA LYS A 123 -5.99 10.35 -6.00
C LYS A 123 -5.48 11.63 -6.67
N GLU A 124 -4.49 12.29 -6.09
CA GLU A 124 -3.84 13.46 -6.70
C GLU A 124 -3.18 13.07 -8.02
N ILE A 125 -2.58 11.88 -8.09
CA ILE A 125 -2.00 11.35 -9.32
C ILE A 125 -3.10 11.19 -10.37
N LYS A 126 -4.22 10.60 -10.01
CA LYS A 126 -5.36 10.44 -10.91
C LYS A 126 -5.83 11.78 -11.46
N THR A 127 -6.01 12.76 -10.60
CA THR A 127 -6.43 14.11 -11.00
C THR A 127 -5.44 14.73 -11.96
N PHE A 128 -4.15 14.63 -11.66
CA PHE A 128 -3.08 15.15 -12.51
C PHE A 128 -3.08 14.48 -13.88
N LEU A 129 -3.16 13.16 -13.94
CA LEU A 129 -3.18 12.40 -15.19
C LEU A 129 -4.41 12.76 -16.04
N THR A 130 -5.56 12.92 -15.41
CA THR A 130 -6.79 13.31 -16.11
C THR A 130 -6.66 14.69 -16.73
N LYS A 131 -6.15 15.67 -15.99
CA LYS A 131 -5.93 17.03 -16.50
C LYS A 131 -4.92 17.05 -17.64
N ARG A 132 -3.85 16.29 -17.51
CA ARG A 132 -2.81 16.18 -18.56
C ARG A 132 -3.39 15.61 -19.84
N ASN A 133 -4.21 14.56 -19.75
CA ASN A 133 -4.85 13.94 -20.90
C ASN A 133 -5.84 14.89 -21.59
N LEU A 134 -6.58 15.67 -20.82
CA LEU A 134 -7.49 16.68 -21.37
C LEU A 134 -6.75 17.77 -22.14
N LYS A 135 -5.57 18.19 -21.65
CA LYS A 135 -4.74 19.21 -22.34
C LYS A 135 -4.13 18.68 -23.64
N LYS A 136 -3.96 17.35 -23.76
CA LYS A 136 -3.38 16.73 -24.96
C LYS A 136 -4.40 16.49 -26.07
N LYS A 137 -5.67 16.55 -25.76
CA LYS A 137 -6.72 16.39 -26.78
C LYS A 137 -6.82 17.68 -27.61
N PRO A 138 -6.78 17.54 -28.94
CA PRO A 138 -6.95 18.71 -29.83
C PRO A 138 -8.35 19.32 -29.68
#